data_c09494375b255035852ca605c906135b
#
_entry.id   c09494375b255035852ca605c906135b
#
_cell.length_a   1.000
_cell.length_b   1.000
_cell.length_c   1.000
_cell.angle_alpha   90.00
_cell.angle_beta   90.00
_cell.angle_gamma   90.00
#
_symmetry.space_group_name_H-M   'P 1'
#
loop_
_entity.id
_entity.type
_entity.pdbx_description
1 polymer ?
#
loop_
_entity_poly.entity_id
_entity_poly.type
_entity_poly.pdbx_seq_one_letter_code
_entity_poly.pdbx_strand_id
1 'polypeptide(L)'
;MSEIKNCAGETYPVFATGKVNGCSIVQSAVPYGSVWYLKVNVSGINGGNAIAPVPGQFYMLRSVRSGLLLGRPISVYNSRRISDSNVSIEFLILLKGTGTKELISLESGDGIELLGPLGNNWPVPAENSKVLCVGGGVGVAPVAGFAITLPKKSYDFVAAFKSGSYGLDYIFPEKLTITTDDGSVGIKGMVTAAIDSESVKKYDAVYACGPTPMLAAVQKICADAGVKCWLSMENRMACGVGACLGCTIHTKEGNKRCCKDGPVFDAEILDFAKIDSPVTSQRMARREPLAKNEEPDLSVKIAGVEFANPVFAASGTFGYGSEYSTVLDVDSLGGICSKGLTLDGQPGNFGVRLIETPMGLINSIGLENPGIKHFIENELPLMQKFKAKTIVNLSGKSLETYVEGAKLLDKTDAPMIELNISCPNVKAGGMAFGMEPKAAASVVEAVRKATKKPLMVKLSPNAPDLIGVAMAVKNAGADAISLVNTFQATAINIETGRPCFENIRAGFSGPAVKPIALRMVYDLCLAMNKLPENERIPVVGLGGISCWQDAVEFIMAGASAVEVGTATFGNPLAMTEIVKGLRDFMAKKGYKTLDDFRGCAL
;
A
#
# COMPACT_ATOMS: atom_id res chain seq x y z
N MET A 1 -11.12 36.45 19.55
CA MET A 1 -9.77 35.96 19.28
C MET A 1 -9.44 36.31 17.84
N SER A 2 -8.32 36.96 17.62
CA SER A 2 -7.86 37.46 16.33
C SER A 2 -7.64 36.28 15.36
N GLU A 3 -8.15 36.44 14.15
CA GLU A 3 -7.77 35.58 13.02
C GLU A 3 -6.25 35.52 12.98
N ILE A 4 -5.70 34.30 12.91
CA ILE A 4 -4.25 34.10 12.73
C ILE A 4 -3.96 34.42 11.26
N LYS A 5 -3.47 35.64 11.01
CA LYS A 5 -3.04 36.10 9.68
C LYS A 5 -1.53 35.96 9.56
N ASN A 6 -1.06 35.62 8.38
CA ASN A 6 0.36 35.70 8.07
C ASN A 6 0.80 37.16 7.92
N CYS A 7 2.09 37.43 7.74
CA CYS A 7 2.64 38.75 7.52
C CYS A 7 2.10 39.46 6.25
N ALA A 8 1.40 38.74 5.37
CA ALA A 8 0.74 39.24 4.17
C ALA A 8 -0.79 39.45 4.37
N GLY A 9 -1.33 39.18 5.57
CA GLY A 9 -2.77 39.36 5.89
C GLY A 9 -3.67 38.20 5.44
N GLU A 10 -3.09 37.10 4.94
CA GLU A 10 -3.84 35.92 4.50
C GLU A 10 -4.26 35.06 5.70
N THR A 11 -5.47 34.47 5.64
CA THR A 11 -5.96 33.51 6.63
C THR A 11 -5.27 32.17 6.49
N TYR A 12 -4.73 31.61 7.58
CA TYR A 12 -4.18 30.28 7.58
C TYR A 12 -5.27 29.20 7.47
N PRO A 13 -4.99 28.08 6.79
CA PRO A 13 -5.85 26.91 6.86
C PRO A 13 -5.97 26.42 8.31
N VAL A 14 -7.20 26.15 8.72
CA VAL A 14 -7.51 25.80 10.11
C VAL A 14 -7.66 24.28 10.21
N PHE A 15 -6.97 23.68 11.19
CA PHE A 15 -7.23 22.30 11.57
C PHE A 15 -8.49 22.27 12.45
N ALA A 16 -9.51 21.54 12.00
CA ALA A 16 -10.75 21.39 12.72
C ALA A 16 -11.16 19.93 12.81
N THR A 17 -11.81 19.56 13.91
CA THR A 17 -12.55 18.30 14.02
C THR A 17 -14.02 18.58 13.75
N GLY A 18 -14.59 17.90 12.77
CA GLY A 18 -16.00 17.97 12.42
C GLY A 18 -16.73 16.69 12.81
N LYS A 19 -18.06 16.77 12.90
CA LYS A 19 -18.89 15.57 13.02
C LYS A 19 -19.48 15.22 11.67
N VAL A 20 -19.43 13.96 11.31
CA VAL A 20 -20.09 13.43 10.11
C VAL A 20 -21.59 13.47 10.32
N ASN A 21 -22.30 14.30 9.55
CA ASN A 21 -23.75 14.33 9.53
C ASN A 21 -24.27 13.61 8.29
N GLY A 22 -24.60 12.34 8.47
CA GLY A 22 -25.14 11.51 7.41
C GLY A 22 -24.11 11.16 6.35
N CYS A 23 -23.33 10.12 6.61
CA CYS A 23 -22.69 9.35 5.55
C CYS A 23 -23.80 8.58 4.85
N SER A 24 -24.46 9.21 3.88
CA SER A 24 -25.28 8.46 2.96
C SER A 24 -24.38 8.01 1.82
N ILE A 25 -24.18 6.70 1.71
CA ILE A 25 -23.78 6.09 0.45
C ILE A 25 -24.73 6.64 -0.58
N VAL A 26 -24.25 7.40 -1.56
CA VAL A 26 -25.00 7.60 -2.76
C VAL A 26 -25.01 6.22 -3.43
N GLN A 27 -25.90 5.38 -3.00
CA GLN A 27 -26.43 4.36 -3.87
C GLN A 27 -27.14 5.11 -4.99
N SER A 28 -26.38 5.56 -5.98
CA SER A 28 -26.98 5.58 -7.28
C SER A 28 -27.42 4.13 -7.53
N ALA A 29 -28.61 3.93 -8.04
CA ALA A 29 -29.20 2.61 -8.32
C ALA A 29 -28.39 1.78 -9.35
N VAL A 30 -27.17 2.17 -9.66
CA VAL A 30 -26.23 1.57 -10.60
C VAL A 30 -24.87 1.55 -9.91
N PRO A 31 -24.12 0.42 -9.94
CA PRO A 31 -22.78 0.35 -9.37
C PRO A 31 -21.82 1.17 -10.23
N TYR A 32 -21.66 2.43 -9.93
CA TYR A 32 -20.64 3.31 -10.52
C TYR A 32 -19.33 3.10 -9.80
N GLY A 33 -18.86 1.90 -9.78
CA GLY A 33 -17.56 1.57 -9.28
C GLY A 33 -17.10 2.42 -8.09
N SER A 34 -17.94 2.62 -7.05
CA SER A 34 -17.46 3.09 -5.76
C SER A 34 -17.30 4.61 -5.57
N VAL A 35 -18.23 5.43 -6.04
CA VAL A 35 -18.34 6.84 -5.62
C VAL A 35 -19.33 6.97 -4.47
N TRP A 36 -18.92 7.72 -3.43
CA TRP A 36 -19.65 7.89 -2.19
C TRP A 36 -19.86 9.36 -1.88
N TYR A 37 -21.04 9.71 -1.36
CA TYR A 37 -21.34 11.03 -0.88
C TYR A 37 -21.06 11.10 0.62
N LEU A 38 -20.28 12.11 1.05
CA LEU A 38 -19.97 12.39 2.44
C LEU A 38 -20.37 13.82 2.77
N LYS A 39 -21.19 14.00 3.79
CA LYS A 39 -21.58 15.31 4.30
C LYS A 39 -21.05 15.50 5.71
N VAL A 40 -20.39 16.62 5.95
CA VAL A 40 -19.74 16.96 7.22
C VAL A 40 -20.20 18.32 7.69
N ASN A 41 -20.55 18.42 8.97
CA ASN A 41 -20.76 19.73 9.60
C ASN A 41 -19.47 20.14 10.32
N VAL A 42 -18.94 21.28 9.95
CA VAL A 42 -17.72 21.87 10.51
C VAL A 42 -18.10 23.05 11.38
N SER A 43 -17.68 23.00 12.63
CA SER A 43 -17.84 24.11 13.57
C SER A 43 -16.58 24.97 13.63
N GLY A 44 -16.74 26.25 13.84
CA GLY A 44 -15.64 27.17 14.08
C GLY A 44 -14.85 26.80 15.34
N ILE A 45 -13.53 27.01 15.33
CA ILE A 45 -12.66 26.70 16.46
C ILE A 45 -13.00 27.60 17.65
N ASN A 46 -13.10 26.98 18.83
CA ASN A 46 -13.42 27.64 20.10
C ASN A 46 -14.68 28.53 20.05
N GLY A 47 -15.68 28.13 19.27
CA GLY A 47 -16.91 28.86 19.12
C GLY A 47 -16.82 30.09 18.21
N GLY A 48 -15.71 30.30 17.50
CA GLY A 48 -15.54 31.34 16.48
C GLY A 48 -16.29 31.03 15.18
N ASN A 49 -16.16 31.93 14.20
CA ASN A 49 -16.78 31.74 12.89
C ASN A 49 -16.18 30.56 12.13
N ALA A 50 -17.04 29.75 11.53
CA ALA A 50 -16.60 28.70 10.62
C ALA A 50 -16.24 29.31 9.26
N ILE A 51 -15.10 28.86 8.69
CA ILE A 51 -14.65 29.29 7.37
C ILE A 51 -15.37 28.45 6.32
N ALA A 52 -16.16 29.09 5.47
CA ALA A 52 -16.78 28.44 4.34
C ALA A 52 -15.76 28.33 3.18
N PRO A 53 -15.62 27.16 2.54
CA PRO A 53 -14.78 27.02 1.36
C PRO A 53 -15.37 27.79 0.17
N VAL A 54 -14.49 28.23 -0.73
CA VAL A 54 -14.87 28.74 -2.04
C VAL A 54 -14.68 27.67 -3.12
N PRO A 55 -15.40 27.74 -4.25
CA PRO A 55 -15.31 26.73 -5.30
C PRO A 55 -13.89 26.55 -5.85
N GLY A 56 -13.46 25.31 -6.00
CA GLY A 56 -12.11 24.94 -6.41
C GLY A 56 -11.25 24.44 -5.24
N GLN A 57 -11.56 24.84 -4.01
CA GLN A 57 -10.84 24.41 -2.82
C GLN A 57 -11.14 22.96 -2.42
N PHE A 58 -10.28 22.42 -1.58
CA PHE A 58 -10.35 21.05 -1.07
C PHE A 58 -10.02 20.99 0.43
N TYR A 59 -10.21 19.81 1.02
CA TYR A 59 -9.80 19.52 2.39
C TYR A 59 -8.96 18.23 2.42
N MET A 60 -8.01 18.15 3.35
CA MET A 60 -7.38 16.91 3.75
C MET A 60 -8.28 16.23 4.80
N LEU A 61 -8.87 15.09 4.46
CA LEU A 61 -9.80 14.35 5.32
C LEU A 61 -9.11 13.10 5.90
N ARG A 62 -9.34 12.84 7.20
CA ARG A 62 -8.91 11.63 7.88
C ARG A 62 -9.95 11.20 8.91
N SER A 63 -10.24 9.91 9.04
CA SER A 63 -11.02 9.38 10.16
C SER A 63 -10.24 9.59 11.46
N VAL A 64 -10.91 9.99 12.54
CA VAL A 64 -10.30 10.12 13.88
C VAL A 64 -9.74 8.77 14.36
N ARG A 65 -10.32 7.65 13.91
CA ARG A 65 -9.88 6.28 14.24
C ARG A 65 -8.89 5.71 13.24
N SER A 66 -8.42 6.52 12.28
CA SER A 66 -7.52 6.04 11.23
C SER A 66 -6.15 5.65 11.80
N GLY A 67 -5.68 4.46 11.45
CA GLY A 67 -4.29 4.06 11.59
C GLY A 67 -3.35 4.67 10.54
N LEU A 68 -3.89 5.42 9.57
CA LEU A 68 -3.13 6.02 8.48
C LEU A 68 -2.60 7.41 8.86
N LEU A 69 -1.35 7.67 8.51
CA LEU A 69 -0.67 8.92 8.85
C LEU A 69 -1.26 10.13 8.10
N LEU A 70 -1.52 9.96 6.80
CA LEU A 70 -1.89 11.10 5.93
C LEU A 70 -3.40 11.23 5.78
N GLY A 71 -3.88 12.48 5.72
CA GLY A 71 -5.22 12.80 5.23
C GLY A 71 -5.36 12.56 3.72
N ARG A 72 -6.59 12.53 3.24
CA ARG A 72 -6.93 12.38 1.81
C ARG A 72 -7.39 13.72 1.27
N PRO A 73 -6.74 14.24 0.20
CA PRO A 73 -7.20 15.46 -0.45
C PRO A 73 -8.50 15.17 -1.20
N ILE A 74 -9.59 15.81 -0.75
CA ILE A 74 -10.91 15.65 -1.35
C ILE A 74 -11.46 17.04 -1.68
N SER A 75 -11.79 17.25 -2.95
CA SER A 75 -12.36 18.51 -3.44
C SER A 75 -13.75 18.74 -2.89
N VAL A 76 -14.07 19.99 -2.58
CA VAL A 76 -15.40 20.38 -2.15
C VAL A 76 -16.37 20.25 -3.35
N TYR A 77 -17.48 19.52 -3.12
CA TYR A 77 -18.58 19.39 -4.08
C TYR A 77 -19.62 20.47 -3.87
N ASN A 78 -20.02 20.69 -2.62
CA ASN A 78 -20.96 21.72 -2.25
C ASN A 78 -20.69 22.20 -0.82
N SER A 79 -21.08 23.42 -0.50
CA SER A 79 -21.02 23.93 0.87
C SER A 79 -22.18 24.89 1.15
N ARG A 80 -22.66 24.84 2.39
CA ARG A 80 -23.73 25.72 2.84
C ARG A 80 -23.43 26.22 4.25
N ARG A 81 -23.43 27.53 4.43
CA ARG A 81 -23.39 28.15 5.76
C ARG A 81 -24.69 27.85 6.51
N ILE A 82 -24.61 27.23 7.68
CA ILE A 82 -25.74 26.94 8.56
C ILE A 82 -25.92 28.09 9.54
N SER A 83 -24.81 28.56 10.11
CA SER A 83 -24.73 29.72 11.00
C SER A 83 -23.33 30.34 10.90
N ASP A 84 -23.06 31.42 11.63
CA ASP A 84 -21.72 32.02 11.65
C ASP A 84 -20.68 31.02 12.15
N SER A 85 -21.04 30.16 13.10
CA SER A 85 -20.14 29.16 13.66
C SER A 85 -20.19 27.81 12.98
N ASN A 86 -21.06 27.57 11.99
CA ASN A 86 -21.24 26.25 11.39
C ASN A 86 -21.41 26.31 9.86
N VAL A 87 -20.67 25.42 9.17
CA VAL A 87 -20.74 25.19 7.72
C VAL A 87 -20.97 23.72 7.45
N SER A 88 -21.91 23.37 6.60
CA SER A 88 -22.09 22.05 6.04
C SER A 88 -21.29 21.95 4.76
N ILE A 89 -20.44 20.92 4.64
CA ILE A 89 -19.60 20.67 3.47
C ILE A 89 -19.90 19.28 2.93
N GLU A 90 -20.01 19.17 1.62
CA GLU A 90 -20.33 17.95 0.91
C GLU A 90 -19.16 17.54 0.01
N PHE A 91 -18.86 16.25 0.00
CA PHE A 91 -17.75 15.67 -0.77
C PHE A 91 -18.23 14.47 -1.59
N LEU A 92 -17.65 14.28 -2.77
CA LEU A 92 -17.74 13.03 -3.52
C LEU A 92 -16.41 12.27 -3.40
N ILE A 93 -16.46 11.04 -2.91
CA ILE A 93 -15.28 10.23 -2.62
C ILE A 93 -15.25 9.01 -3.54
N LEU A 94 -14.22 8.92 -4.38
CA LEU A 94 -13.94 7.73 -5.16
C LEU A 94 -13.14 6.73 -4.31
N LEU A 95 -13.64 5.51 -4.17
CA LEU A 95 -12.93 4.43 -3.50
C LEU A 95 -11.72 3.98 -4.31
N LYS A 96 -10.51 4.32 -3.83
CA LYS A 96 -9.24 3.95 -4.47
C LYS A 96 -8.34 3.07 -3.60
N GLY A 97 -8.38 3.23 -2.29
CA GLY A 97 -7.48 2.56 -1.37
C GLY A 97 -7.93 2.65 0.09
N THR A 98 -7.09 2.20 1.03
CA THR A 98 -7.43 2.08 2.45
C THR A 98 -7.98 3.36 3.05
N GLY A 99 -7.36 4.53 2.81
CA GLY A 99 -7.83 5.77 3.40
C GLY A 99 -9.19 6.24 2.90
N THR A 100 -9.51 6.03 1.61
CA THR A 100 -10.86 6.31 1.11
C THR A 100 -11.86 5.26 1.58
N LYS A 101 -11.42 4.00 1.79
CA LYS A 101 -12.26 2.95 2.40
C LYS A 101 -12.66 3.30 3.83
N GLU A 102 -11.74 3.84 4.64
CA GLU A 102 -12.05 4.32 5.99
C GLU A 102 -13.04 5.49 5.98
N LEU A 103 -12.86 6.46 5.06
CA LEU A 103 -13.77 7.61 4.96
C LEU A 103 -15.21 7.20 4.59
N ILE A 104 -15.38 6.24 3.69
CA ILE A 104 -16.70 5.77 3.28
C ILE A 104 -17.37 4.83 4.30
N SER A 105 -16.64 4.31 5.28
CA SER A 105 -17.19 3.51 6.37
C SER A 105 -17.66 4.34 7.58
N LEU A 106 -17.52 5.67 7.52
CA LEU A 106 -17.99 6.55 8.57
C LEU A 106 -19.52 6.63 8.59
N GLU A 107 -20.08 6.59 9.79
CA GLU A 107 -21.52 6.70 10.03
C GLU A 107 -21.89 8.07 10.62
N SER A 108 -23.17 8.38 10.66
CA SER A 108 -23.67 9.62 11.26
C SER A 108 -23.28 9.69 12.74
N GLY A 109 -22.58 10.77 13.12
CA GLY A 109 -22.05 10.98 14.48
C GLY A 109 -20.58 10.62 14.64
N ASP A 110 -19.96 9.95 13.68
CA ASP A 110 -18.52 9.68 13.71
C ASP A 110 -17.68 10.94 13.62
N GLY A 111 -16.53 10.93 14.29
CA GLY A 111 -15.54 12.01 14.21
C GLY A 111 -14.70 11.94 12.94
N ILE A 112 -14.47 13.09 12.33
CA ILE A 112 -13.57 13.24 11.19
C ILE A 112 -12.64 14.44 11.40
N GLU A 113 -11.38 14.28 11.03
CA GLU A 113 -10.39 15.35 11.02
C GLU A 113 -10.36 15.99 9.63
N LEU A 114 -10.42 17.32 9.61
CA LEU A 114 -10.34 18.13 8.41
C LEU A 114 -9.25 19.19 8.56
N LEU A 115 -8.37 19.26 7.58
CA LEU A 115 -7.46 20.38 7.39
C LEU A 115 -7.89 21.13 6.12
N GLY A 116 -8.32 22.37 6.27
CA GLY A 116 -8.80 23.20 5.16
C GLY A 116 -9.67 24.37 5.62
N PRO A 117 -10.20 25.17 4.67
CA PRO A 117 -10.11 25.01 3.21
C PRO A 117 -8.70 25.26 2.68
N LEU A 118 -8.29 24.51 1.66
CA LEU A 118 -6.95 24.52 1.07
C LEU A 118 -7.00 24.82 -0.43
N GLY A 119 -5.88 25.32 -0.96
CA GLY A 119 -5.72 25.62 -2.37
C GLY A 119 -6.40 26.93 -2.80
N ASN A 120 -6.20 27.29 -4.06
CA ASN A 120 -6.83 28.44 -4.69
C ASN A 120 -8.27 28.10 -5.17
N ASN A 121 -8.93 29.07 -5.75
CA ASN A 121 -10.27 28.96 -6.29
C ASN A 121 -10.30 29.08 -7.81
N TRP A 122 -11.42 28.70 -8.41
CA TRP A 122 -11.70 28.98 -9.79
C TRP A 122 -11.76 30.49 -10.03
N PRO A 123 -11.14 31.03 -11.10
CA PRO A 123 -11.33 32.41 -11.49
C PRO A 123 -12.79 32.68 -11.85
N VAL A 124 -13.31 33.78 -11.34
CA VAL A 124 -14.68 34.21 -11.67
C VAL A 124 -14.73 34.69 -13.11
N PRO A 125 -15.65 34.17 -13.96
CA PRO A 125 -15.78 34.63 -15.33
C PRO A 125 -16.27 36.09 -15.36
N ALA A 126 -15.91 36.81 -16.42
CA ALA A 126 -16.45 38.16 -16.61
C ALA A 126 -17.98 38.12 -16.78
N GLU A 127 -18.62 39.23 -16.48
CA GLU A 127 -20.07 39.35 -16.60
C GLU A 127 -20.50 39.07 -18.07
N ASN A 128 -21.56 38.28 -18.24
CA ASN A 128 -22.07 37.80 -19.53
C ASN A 128 -21.14 36.89 -20.36
N SER A 129 -20.06 36.40 -19.77
CA SER A 129 -19.21 35.40 -20.44
C SER A 129 -19.95 34.10 -20.67
N LYS A 130 -19.77 33.50 -21.85
CA LYS A 130 -20.18 32.12 -22.13
C LYS A 130 -19.14 31.14 -21.59
N VAL A 131 -19.56 30.29 -20.67
CA VAL A 131 -18.68 29.38 -19.95
C VAL A 131 -19.02 27.93 -20.26
N LEU A 132 -17.98 27.12 -20.47
CA LEU A 132 -18.10 25.67 -20.53
C LEU A 132 -17.46 25.05 -19.29
N CYS A 133 -18.23 24.27 -18.54
CA CYS A 133 -17.79 23.46 -17.42
C CYS A 133 -17.59 22.00 -17.90
N VAL A 134 -16.44 21.37 -17.60
CA VAL A 134 -16.11 20.02 -18.05
C VAL A 134 -15.65 19.17 -16.86
N GLY A 135 -16.44 18.19 -16.46
CA GLY A 135 -16.14 17.28 -15.36
C GLY A 135 -15.88 15.84 -15.81
N GLY A 136 -14.77 15.22 -15.38
CA GLY A 136 -14.45 13.82 -15.70
C GLY A 136 -14.38 12.92 -14.47
N GLY A 137 -15.21 11.87 -14.43
CA GLY A 137 -15.28 10.98 -13.28
C GLY A 137 -15.58 11.75 -11.98
N VAL A 138 -14.83 11.49 -10.89
CA VAL A 138 -15.01 12.21 -9.62
C VAL A 138 -14.59 13.69 -9.71
N GLY A 139 -13.83 14.09 -10.76
CA GLY A 139 -13.51 15.49 -11.06
C GLY A 139 -14.75 16.34 -11.39
N VAL A 140 -15.91 15.73 -11.59
CA VAL A 140 -17.18 16.45 -11.66
C VAL A 140 -17.46 17.26 -10.38
N ALA A 141 -16.99 16.78 -9.20
CA ALA A 141 -17.27 17.42 -7.93
C ALA A 141 -16.83 18.90 -7.85
N PRO A 142 -15.52 19.25 -8.04
CA PRO A 142 -15.08 20.64 -7.95
C PRO A 142 -15.63 21.51 -9.09
N VAL A 143 -15.94 20.94 -10.26
CA VAL A 143 -16.51 21.68 -11.38
C VAL A 143 -18.00 21.97 -11.16
N ALA A 144 -18.75 20.98 -10.65
CA ALA A 144 -20.16 21.19 -10.27
C ALA A 144 -20.26 22.19 -9.10
N GLY A 145 -19.35 22.09 -8.12
CA GLY A 145 -19.27 23.07 -7.01
C GLY A 145 -19.04 24.52 -7.49
N PHE A 146 -18.28 24.68 -8.57
CA PHE A 146 -18.14 25.97 -9.22
C PHE A 146 -19.41 26.35 -10.00
N ALA A 147 -19.96 25.44 -10.80
CA ALA A 147 -21.15 25.67 -11.63
C ALA A 147 -22.38 26.07 -10.80
N ILE A 148 -22.51 25.58 -9.56
CA ILE A 148 -23.57 25.99 -8.61
C ILE A 148 -23.55 27.49 -8.32
N THR A 149 -22.39 28.14 -8.38
CA THR A 149 -22.25 29.59 -8.11
C THR A 149 -22.53 30.47 -9.32
N LEU A 150 -22.62 29.87 -10.51
CA LEU A 150 -22.96 30.58 -11.74
C LEU A 150 -24.49 30.79 -11.86
N PRO A 151 -24.94 31.86 -12.54
CA PRO A 151 -26.35 32.03 -12.81
C PRO A 151 -26.95 30.81 -13.55
N LYS A 152 -28.15 30.41 -13.18
CA LYS A 152 -28.83 29.29 -13.87
C LYS A 152 -28.95 29.56 -15.36
N LYS A 153 -28.65 28.54 -16.18
CA LYS A 153 -28.70 28.62 -17.66
C LYS A 153 -27.75 29.65 -18.30
N SER A 154 -26.68 30.06 -17.58
CA SER A 154 -25.64 30.94 -18.13
C SER A 154 -24.40 30.20 -18.62
N TYR A 155 -24.37 28.89 -18.49
CA TYR A 155 -23.22 28.02 -18.84
C TYR A 155 -23.68 26.71 -19.45
N ASP A 156 -22.81 26.07 -20.22
CA ASP A 156 -22.96 24.70 -20.66
C ASP A 156 -22.12 23.76 -19.76
N PHE A 157 -22.55 22.51 -19.62
CA PHE A 157 -21.84 21.52 -18.83
C PHE A 157 -21.64 20.21 -19.62
N VAL A 158 -20.39 19.72 -19.65
CA VAL A 158 -20.03 18.40 -20.18
C VAL A 158 -19.54 17.53 -19.04
N ALA A 159 -20.17 16.37 -18.85
CA ALA A 159 -19.78 15.39 -17.84
C ALA A 159 -19.37 14.08 -18.51
N ALA A 160 -18.13 13.62 -18.27
CA ALA A 160 -17.58 12.40 -18.88
C ALA A 160 -17.32 11.34 -17.80
N PHE A 161 -17.86 10.14 -18.00
CA PHE A 161 -17.74 9.03 -17.06
C PHE A 161 -17.31 7.73 -17.76
N LYS A 162 -16.87 6.75 -16.98
CA LYS A 162 -16.66 5.39 -17.52
C LYS A 162 -17.98 4.67 -17.75
N SER A 163 -18.92 4.85 -16.81
CA SER A 163 -20.24 4.23 -16.82
C SER A 163 -21.17 5.07 -15.95
N GLY A 164 -22.42 5.26 -16.37
CA GLY A 164 -23.43 6.03 -15.68
C GLY A 164 -23.12 7.49 -15.47
N SER A 165 -23.81 8.15 -14.54
CA SER A 165 -23.58 9.56 -14.19
C SER A 165 -23.87 9.81 -12.71
N TYR A 166 -23.17 10.79 -12.10
CA TYR A 166 -23.34 11.21 -10.71
C TYR A 166 -22.83 12.64 -10.50
N GLY A 167 -23.22 13.27 -9.38
CA GLY A 167 -22.72 14.59 -8.97
C GLY A 167 -23.24 15.74 -9.84
N LEU A 168 -24.42 15.59 -10.44
CA LEU A 168 -25.05 16.57 -11.31
C LEU A 168 -26.32 17.18 -10.71
N ASP A 169 -26.65 16.83 -9.46
CA ASP A 169 -27.93 17.13 -8.83
C ASP A 169 -28.18 18.62 -8.57
N TYR A 170 -27.12 19.42 -8.40
CA TYR A 170 -27.21 20.83 -8.02
C TYR A 170 -26.93 21.80 -9.17
N ILE A 171 -26.59 21.32 -10.36
CA ILE A 171 -26.26 22.18 -11.50
C ILE A 171 -27.49 22.45 -12.39
N PHE A 172 -27.54 23.65 -12.96
CA PHE A 172 -28.63 24.08 -13.86
C PHE A 172 -28.03 24.73 -15.13
N PRO A 173 -27.29 23.99 -15.99
CA PRO A 173 -26.72 24.53 -17.21
C PRO A 173 -27.78 24.86 -18.26
N GLU A 174 -27.44 25.66 -19.28
CA GLU A 174 -28.27 25.83 -20.48
C GLU A 174 -28.31 24.51 -21.25
N LYS A 175 -27.14 23.86 -21.46
CA LYS A 175 -26.99 22.57 -22.09
C LYS A 175 -26.16 21.64 -21.21
N LEU A 176 -26.71 20.47 -20.91
CA LEU A 176 -25.98 19.35 -20.27
C LEU A 176 -25.68 18.28 -21.33
N THR A 177 -24.41 17.94 -21.49
CA THR A 177 -23.98 16.82 -22.34
C THR A 177 -23.27 15.80 -21.47
N ILE A 178 -23.68 14.53 -21.53
CA ILE A 178 -23.06 13.42 -20.81
C ILE A 178 -22.40 12.49 -21.84
N THR A 179 -21.17 12.06 -21.54
CA THR A 179 -20.49 10.99 -22.28
C THR A 179 -20.14 9.84 -21.35
N THR A 180 -20.23 8.61 -21.84
CA THR A 180 -19.80 7.40 -21.10
C THR A 180 -19.00 6.49 -22.02
N ASP A 181 -17.89 5.93 -21.50
CA ASP A 181 -17.03 5.05 -22.29
C ASP A 181 -17.80 3.81 -22.82
N ASP A 182 -18.71 3.27 -21.98
CA ASP A 182 -19.52 2.10 -22.31
C ASP A 182 -20.84 2.42 -23.06
N GLY A 183 -21.23 3.70 -23.12
CA GLY A 183 -22.48 4.13 -23.74
C GLY A 183 -23.73 3.91 -22.86
N SER A 184 -23.57 3.70 -21.56
CA SER A 184 -24.68 3.47 -20.63
C SER A 184 -25.57 4.69 -20.43
N VAL A 185 -25.01 5.91 -20.57
CA VAL A 185 -25.76 7.17 -20.48
C VAL A 185 -25.16 8.17 -21.48
N GLY A 186 -26.00 8.88 -22.22
CA GLY A 186 -25.59 9.95 -23.11
C GLY A 186 -24.83 9.44 -24.35
N ILE A 187 -23.79 10.17 -24.75
CA ILE A 187 -22.97 9.86 -25.93
C ILE A 187 -21.92 8.81 -25.57
N LYS A 188 -21.79 7.74 -26.34
CA LYS A 188 -20.73 6.76 -26.15
C LYS A 188 -19.38 7.34 -26.55
N GLY A 189 -18.43 7.34 -25.61
CA GLY A 189 -17.06 7.79 -25.84
C GLY A 189 -16.52 8.68 -24.72
N MET A 190 -15.29 9.13 -24.89
CA MET A 190 -14.60 10.04 -23.98
C MET A 190 -15.11 11.49 -24.14
N VAL A 191 -14.58 12.42 -23.37
CA VAL A 191 -14.91 13.86 -23.43
C VAL A 191 -14.81 14.44 -24.86
N THR A 192 -13.87 13.94 -25.66
CA THR A 192 -13.65 14.32 -27.07
C THR A 192 -14.78 13.90 -28.01
N ALA A 193 -15.73 13.09 -27.56
CA ALA A 193 -16.96 12.82 -28.31
C ALA A 193 -18.01 13.96 -28.14
N ALA A 194 -17.82 14.83 -27.16
CA ALA A 194 -18.74 15.95 -26.87
C ALA A 194 -18.17 17.31 -27.24
N ILE A 195 -16.84 17.47 -27.28
CA ILE A 195 -16.15 18.73 -27.56
C ILE A 195 -14.96 18.53 -28.50
N ASP A 196 -14.77 19.49 -29.37
CA ASP A 196 -13.62 19.66 -30.27
C ASP A 196 -13.23 21.14 -30.38
N SER A 197 -12.17 21.44 -31.12
CA SER A 197 -11.67 22.83 -31.24
C SER A 197 -12.65 23.78 -31.94
N GLU A 198 -13.58 23.30 -32.73
CA GLU A 198 -14.61 24.16 -33.36
C GLU A 198 -15.76 24.44 -32.37
N SER A 199 -16.23 23.42 -31.69
CA SER A 199 -17.37 23.52 -30.75
C SER A 199 -17.07 24.40 -29.53
N VAL A 200 -15.80 24.49 -29.11
CA VAL A 200 -15.40 25.30 -27.93
C VAL A 200 -15.18 26.78 -28.30
N LYS A 201 -15.01 27.17 -29.54
CA LYS A 201 -14.80 28.59 -29.97
C LYS A 201 -15.90 29.55 -29.53
N LYS A 202 -17.09 29.04 -29.26
CA LYS A 202 -18.23 29.87 -28.80
C LYS A 202 -18.16 30.26 -27.31
N TYR A 203 -17.20 29.71 -26.57
CA TYR A 203 -17.04 30.00 -25.14
C TYR A 203 -15.86 30.94 -24.92
N ASP A 204 -16.01 31.83 -23.94
CA ASP A 204 -14.97 32.75 -23.49
C ASP A 204 -13.96 32.04 -22.58
N ALA A 205 -14.42 31.02 -21.85
CA ALA A 205 -13.57 30.22 -20.96
C ALA A 205 -14.09 28.79 -20.77
N VAL A 206 -13.15 27.87 -20.59
CA VAL A 206 -13.40 26.46 -20.24
C VAL A 206 -12.81 26.17 -18.87
N TYR A 207 -13.58 25.50 -18.00
CA TYR A 207 -13.20 25.12 -16.64
C TYR A 207 -13.29 23.59 -16.54
N ALA A 208 -12.16 22.90 -16.31
CA ALA A 208 -12.16 21.44 -16.32
C ALA A 208 -11.44 20.79 -15.14
N CYS A 209 -11.99 19.66 -14.67
CA CYS A 209 -11.34 18.77 -13.72
C CYS A 209 -11.65 17.32 -14.09
N GLY A 210 -10.64 16.44 -13.97
CA GLY A 210 -10.78 15.03 -14.30
C GLY A 210 -9.42 14.32 -14.39
N PRO A 211 -9.40 13.10 -14.96
CA PRO A 211 -8.18 12.35 -15.18
C PRO A 211 -7.17 13.12 -16.03
N THR A 212 -5.87 12.99 -15.73
CA THR A 212 -4.79 13.70 -16.43
C THR A 212 -4.86 13.59 -17.97
N PRO A 213 -5.12 12.41 -18.58
CA PRO A 213 -5.27 12.34 -20.05
C PRO A 213 -6.45 13.15 -20.60
N MET A 214 -7.55 13.24 -19.84
CA MET A 214 -8.68 14.08 -20.23
C MET A 214 -8.31 15.56 -20.17
N LEU A 215 -7.63 16.00 -19.11
CA LEU A 215 -7.19 17.40 -18.96
C LEU A 215 -6.19 17.79 -20.06
N ALA A 216 -5.28 16.89 -20.44
CA ALA A 216 -4.37 17.11 -21.57
C ALA A 216 -5.12 17.26 -22.90
N ALA A 217 -6.16 16.46 -23.14
CA ALA A 217 -7.00 16.59 -24.33
C ALA A 217 -7.78 17.91 -24.33
N VAL A 218 -8.38 18.31 -23.20
CA VAL A 218 -9.10 19.58 -23.05
C VAL A 218 -8.14 20.77 -23.27
N GLN A 219 -6.94 20.74 -22.66
CA GLN A 219 -5.91 21.76 -22.90
C GLN A 219 -5.63 21.95 -24.38
N LYS A 220 -5.37 20.83 -25.10
CA LYS A 220 -5.08 20.87 -26.52
C LYS A 220 -6.24 21.45 -27.34
N ILE A 221 -7.46 20.99 -27.09
CA ILE A 221 -8.68 21.48 -27.75
C ILE A 221 -8.83 22.99 -27.57
N CYS A 222 -8.66 23.49 -26.34
CA CYS A 222 -8.76 24.93 -26.05
C CYS A 222 -7.62 25.73 -26.68
N ALA A 223 -6.39 25.22 -26.64
CA ALA A 223 -5.23 25.87 -27.25
C ALA A 223 -5.40 25.98 -28.79
N ASP A 224 -5.83 24.90 -29.45
CA ASP A 224 -6.10 24.87 -30.88
C ASP A 224 -7.24 25.85 -31.30
N ALA A 225 -8.17 26.10 -30.36
CA ALA A 225 -9.29 27.02 -30.55
C ALA A 225 -8.99 28.48 -30.15
N GLY A 226 -7.89 28.72 -29.44
CA GLY A 226 -7.57 30.04 -28.86
C GLY A 226 -8.48 30.44 -27.68
N VAL A 227 -9.05 29.47 -26.95
CA VAL A 227 -9.99 29.70 -25.87
C VAL A 227 -9.29 29.56 -24.51
N LYS A 228 -9.55 30.47 -23.59
CA LYS A 228 -8.99 30.43 -22.23
C LYS A 228 -9.45 29.16 -21.49
N CYS A 229 -8.51 28.49 -20.84
CA CYS A 229 -8.79 27.23 -20.15
C CYS A 229 -8.18 27.19 -18.75
N TRP A 230 -8.98 26.78 -17.79
CA TRP A 230 -8.59 26.60 -16.39
C TRP A 230 -8.75 25.13 -16.01
N LEU A 231 -7.68 24.53 -15.45
CA LEU A 231 -7.65 23.10 -15.12
C LEU A 231 -7.39 22.90 -13.64
N SER A 232 -8.24 22.14 -12.98
CA SER A 232 -8.00 21.70 -11.60
C SER A 232 -7.24 20.37 -11.63
N MET A 233 -6.02 20.40 -11.08
CA MET A 233 -5.08 19.29 -11.08
C MET A 233 -5.15 18.49 -9.78
N GLU A 234 -4.94 17.18 -9.89
CA GLU A 234 -4.78 16.27 -8.76
C GLU A 234 -3.32 15.84 -8.62
N ASN A 235 -2.83 15.73 -7.37
CA ASN A 235 -1.56 15.09 -7.07
C ASN A 235 -1.60 14.44 -5.69
N ARG A 236 -0.64 13.55 -5.38
CA ARG A 236 -0.50 12.98 -4.04
C ARG A 236 -0.07 14.08 -3.07
N MET A 237 -0.74 14.17 -1.94
CA MET A 237 -0.48 15.20 -0.93
C MET A 237 -0.17 14.60 0.43
N ALA A 238 0.77 15.21 1.15
CA ALA A 238 1.04 14.90 2.54
C ALA A 238 0.61 16.05 3.45
N CYS A 239 1.22 17.25 3.34
CA CYS A 239 0.93 18.35 4.26
C CYS A 239 -0.30 19.22 3.88
N GLY A 240 -0.66 19.30 2.61
CA GLY A 240 -1.75 20.14 2.11
C GLY A 240 -1.48 21.65 2.10
N VAL A 241 -0.37 22.13 2.69
CA VAL A 241 -0.08 23.55 2.95
C VAL A 241 1.17 24.07 2.23
N GLY A 242 1.75 23.29 1.31
CA GLY A 242 2.89 23.71 0.49
C GLY A 242 4.27 23.47 1.12
N ALA A 243 4.37 22.90 2.32
CA ALA A 243 5.63 22.76 3.03
C ALA A 243 6.47 21.56 2.56
N CYS A 244 5.85 20.40 2.26
CA CYS A 244 6.56 19.14 2.00
C CYS A 244 6.99 18.94 0.54
N LEU A 245 6.54 19.77 -0.39
CA LEU A 245 6.79 19.73 -1.85
C LEU A 245 6.35 18.42 -2.54
N GLY A 246 5.68 17.51 -1.83
CA GLY A 246 5.27 16.19 -2.34
C GLY A 246 4.23 16.24 -3.46
N CYS A 247 3.46 17.34 -3.56
CA CYS A 247 2.45 17.55 -4.59
C CYS A 247 2.92 18.45 -5.75
N THR A 248 4.21 18.47 -6.03
CA THR A 248 4.80 19.28 -7.10
C THR A 248 4.29 18.85 -8.47
N ILE A 249 3.91 19.85 -9.28
CA ILE A 249 3.56 19.72 -10.69
C ILE A 249 4.61 20.47 -11.51
N HIS A 250 5.07 19.88 -12.59
CA HIS A 250 5.95 20.55 -13.54
C HIS A 250 5.15 21.47 -14.46
N THR A 251 5.54 22.73 -14.54
CA THR A 251 4.93 23.71 -15.44
C THR A 251 6.00 24.37 -16.31
N LYS A 252 5.57 25.09 -17.35
CA LYS A 252 6.48 25.90 -18.20
C LYS A 252 7.18 27.02 -17.40
N GLU A 253 6.60 27.44 -16.29
CA GLU A 253 7.14 28.46 -15.36
C GLU A 253 7.95 27.85 -14.20
N GLY A 254 8.30 26.54 -14.26
CA GLY A 254 8.96 25.82 -13.18
C GLY A 254 8.00 24.99 -12.32
N ASN A 255 8.48 24.54 -11.17
CA ASN A 255 7.72 23.68 -10.28
C ASN A 255 6.68 24.47 -9.47
N LYS A 256 5.43 24.04 -9.50
CA LYS A 256 4.32 24.57 -8.69
C LYS A 256 3.78 23.49 -7.75
N ARG A 257 3.24 23.89 -6.61
CA ARG A 257 2.65 22.95 -5.63
C ARG A 257 1.14 22.90 -5.82
N CYS A 258 0.60 21.75 -6.12
CA CYS A 258 -0.84 21.57 -6.32
C CYS A 258 -1.68 22.07 -5.13
N CYS A 259 -1.19 21.84 -3.90
CA CYS A 259 -1.93 22.23 -2.70
C CYS A 259 -1.89 23.73 -2.34
N LYS A 260 -0.91 24.48 -2.85
CA LYS A 260 -0.73 25.91 -2.49
C LYS A 260 -0.87 26.85 -3.69
N ASP A 261 -0.20 26.52 -4.80
CA ASP A 261 -0.19 27.31 -6.01
C ASP A 261 -1.41 26.98 -6.91
N GLY A 262 -2.05 25.81 -6.65
CA GLY A 262 -3.26 25.25 -7.26
C GLY A 262 -4.34 25.01 -6.21
N PRO A 263 -5.28 24.06 -6.46
CA PRO A 263 -5.27 23.07 -7.54
C PRO A 263 -5.64 23.60 -8.92
N VAL A 264 -6.22 24.79 -9.02
CA VAL A 264 -6.65 25.41 -10.28
C VAL A 264 -5.49 26.16 -10.91
N PHE A 265 -5.17 25.79 -12.14
CA PHE A 265 -4.10 26.40 -12.92
C PHE A 265 -4.62 26.90 -14.27
N ASP A 266 -3.99 27.95 -14.77
CA ASP A 266 -4.09 28.30 -16.18
C ASP A 266 -3.53 27.13 -17.01
N ALA A 267 -4.32 26.64 -17.97
CA ALA A 267 -3.91 25.53 -18.79
C ALA A 267 -2.63 25.83 -19.61
N GLU A 268 -2.38 27.10 -19.96
CA GLU A 268 -1.22 27.51 -20.76
C GLU A 268 0.11 27.20 -20.09
N ILE A 269 0.18 27.25 -18.75
CA ILE A 269 1.42 27.00 -18.04
C ILE A 269 1.69 25.51 -17.79
N LEU A 270 0.70 24.63 -17.92
CA LEU A 270 0.84 23.20 -17.64
C LEU A 270 1.61 22.47 -18.74
N ASP A 271 2.57 21.64 -18.36
CA ASP A 271 3.40 20.81 -19.24
C ASP A 271 3.06 19.33 -19.05
N PHE A 272 2.01 18.85 -19.73
CA PHE A 272 1.54 17.48 -19.60
C PHE A 272 2.57 16.44 -20.06
N ALA A 273 3.51 16.80 -20.92
CA ALA A 273 4.59 15.89 -21.31
C ALA A 273 5.51 15.51 -20.13
N LYS A 274 5.64 16.42 -19.14
CA LYS A 274 6.41 16.18 -17.91
C LYS A 274 5.56 15.72 -16.74
N ILE A 275 4.27 16.09 -16.70
CA ILE A 275 3.33 15.70 -15.63
C ILE A 275 3.04 14.20 -15.70
N ASP A 276 2.84 13.66 -16.89
CA ASP A 276 2.51 12.26 -17.14
C ASP A 276 3.72 11.43 -17.60
N SER A 277 4.94 11.87 -17.30
CA SER A 277 6.12 11.04 -17.58
C SER A 277 6.04 9.80 -16.67
N PRO A 278 5.51 8.66 -17.12
CA PRO A 278 5.55 7.46 -16.32
C PRO A 278 7.02 7.15 -16.09
N VAL A 279 7.38 6.79 -14.86
CA VAL A 279 8.57 5.95 -14.69
C VAL A 279 8.44 4.88 -15.76
N THR A 280 9.42 4.82 -16.67
CA THR A 280 9.43 3.92 -17.82
C THR A 280 9.48 2.46 -17.34
N SER A 281 8.40 2.00 -16.74
CA SER A 281 8.13 0.60 -16.56
C SER A 281 7.36 0.15 -17.79
N GLN A 282 7.87 -0.84 -18.47
CA GLN A 282 7.11 -1.54 -19.50
C GLN A 282 5.76 -1.92 -18.86
N ARG A 283 4.68 -1.33 -19.34
CA ARG A 283 3.34 -1.76 -18.90
C ARG A 283 3.25 -3.24 -19.23
N MET A 284 3.01 -4.07 -18.21
CA MET A 284 2.72 -5.47 -18.43
C MET A 284 1.66 -5.60 -19.51
N ALA A 285 1.88 -6.48 -20.46
CA ALA A 285 0.93 -6.73 -21.53
C ALA A 285 -0.44 -7.05 -20.92
N ARG A 286 -1.47 -6.36 -21.40
CA ARG A 286 -2.84 -6.62 -20.96
C ARG A 286 -3.23 -8.00 -21.48
N ARG A 287 -3.53 -8.91 -20.57
CA ARG A 287 -4.04 -10.24 -20.88
C ARG A 287 -5.55 -10.27 -20.64
N GLU A 288 -6.25 -11.14 -21.34
CA GLU A 288 -7.66 -11.41 -21.04
C GLU A 288 -7.76 -12.21 -19.72
N PRO A 289 -8.79 -11.95 -18.88
CA PRO A 289 -9.03 -12.74 -17.70
C PRO A 289 -9.18 -14.24 -18.04
N LEU A 290 -8.79 -15.11 -17.12
CA LEU A 290 -9.01 -16.55 -17.30
C LEU A 290 -10.52 -16.85 -17.40
N ALA A 291 -10.88 -17.89 -18.15
CA ALA A 291 -12.24 -18.35 -18.25
C ALA A 291 -12.76 -18.81 -16.86
N LYS A 292 -14.07 -18.74 -16.63
CA LYS A 292 -14.68 -19.07 -15.31
C LYS A 292 -14.37 -20.48 -14.79
N ASN A 293 -13.99 -21.39 -15.66
CA ASN A 293 -13.63 -22.77 -15.37
C ASN A 293 -12.11 -23.02 -15.38
N GLU A 294 -11.29 -22.00 -15.60
CA GLU A 294 -9.83 -22.09 -15.53
C GLU A 294 -9.36 -21.52 -14.19
N GLU A 295 -8.61 -22.33 -13.45
CA GLU A 295 -7.95 -21.88 -12.22
C GLU A 295 -6.45 -21.67 -12.46
N PRO A 296 -5.84 -20.60 -11.92
CA PRO A 296 -4.40 -20.42 -11.99
C PRO A 296 -3.67 -21.44 -11.11
N ASP A 297 -2.53 -21.89 -11.58
CA ASP A 297 -1.61 -22.73 -10.81
C ASP A 297 -0.75 -21.85 -9.88
N LEU A 298 -0.93 -22.02 -8.58
CA LEU A 298 -0.15 -21.34 -7.55
C LEU A 298 1.06 -22.17 -7.09
N SER A 299 1.27 -23.37 -7.62
CA SER A 299 2.38 -24.22 -7.20
C SER A 299 3.74 -23.56 -7.44
N VAL A 300 4.68 -23.82 -6.54
CA VAL A 300 6.06 -23.32 -6.65
C VAL A 300 7.04 -24.40 -6.29
N LYS A 301 8.22 -24.36 -6.94
CA LYS A 301 9.34 -25.24 -6.63
C LYS A 301 10.48 -24.43 -6.02
N ILE A 302 10.86 -24.72 -4.78
CA ILE A 302 11.97 -24.08 -4.06
C ILE A 302 13.01 -25.13 -3.72
N ALA A 303 14.23 -24.97 -4.23
CA ALA A 303 15.33 -25.89 -3.96
C ALA A 303 14.97 -27.37 -4.20
N GLY A 304 14.17 -27.65 -5.21
CA GLY A 304 13.72 -29.01 -5.55
C GLY A 304 12.47 -29.51 -4.83
N VAL A 305 12.01 -28.82 -3.79
CA VAL A 305 10.76 -29.12 -3.06
C VAL A 305 9.58 -28.43 -3.71
N GLU A 306 8.50 -29.19 -3.96
CA GLU A 306 7.25 -28.67 -4.52
C GLU A 306 6.27 -28.27 -3.41
N PHE A 307 5.72 -27.07 -3.51
CA PHE A 307 4.73 -26.49 -2.61
C PHE A 307 3.45 -26.19 -3.38
N ALA A 308 2.29 -26.44 -2.78
CA ALA A 308 0.99 -26.26 -3.42
C ALA A 308 0.67 -24.78 -3.74
N ASN A 309 1.29 -23.85 -3.03
CA ASN A 309 1.18 -22.41 -3.26
C ASN A 309 2.36 -21.66 -2.62
N PRO A 310 2.59 -20.38 -2.93
CA PRO A 310 3.77 -19.64 -2.49
C PRO A 310 3.65 -19.03 -1.07
N VAL A 311 2.63 -19.36 -0.29
CA VAL A 311 2.40 -18.73 1.02
C VAL A 311 2.78 -19.69 2.14
N PHE A 312 3.80 -19.31 2.90
CA PHE A 312 4.32 -20.10 4.01
C PHE A 312 4.09 -19.38 5.35
N ALA A 313 3.85 -20.14 6.41
CA ALA A 313 3.88 -19.62 7.76
C ALA A 313 5.32 -19.37 8.21
N ALA A 314 5.63 -18.14 8.63
CA ALA A 314 6.97 -17.77 9.08
C ALA A 314 7.34 -18.41 10.42
N SER A 315 8.61 -18.73 10.60
CA SER A 315 9.15 -19.25 11.85
C SER A 315 8.86 -18.31 13.06
N GLY A 316 8.47 -18.92 14.17
CA GLY A 316 8.27 -18.23 15.45
C GLY A 316 6.91 -17.57 15.65
N THR A 317 6.02 -17.59 14.64
CA THR A 317 4.69 -16.95 14.72
C THR A 317 3.52 -17.92 14.57
N PHE A 318 3.79 -19.16 14.17
CA PHE A 318 2.76 -20.15 13.85
C PHE A 318 2.90 -21.46 14.67
N GLY A 319 3.84 -21.52 15.59
CA GLY A 319 4.13 -22.74 16.37
C GLY A 319 4.61 -23.87 15.47
N TYR A 320 3.90 -24.99 15.53
CA TYR A 320 4.13 -26.19 14.72
C TYR A 320 2.93 -26.52 13.81
N GLY A 321 1.94 -25.61 13.72
CA GLY A 321 0.74 -25.77 12.90
C GLY A 321 -0.45 -26.33 13.65
N SER A 322 -0.25 -27.23 14.62
CA SER A 322 -1.32 -27.82 15.43
C SER A 322 -2.08 -26.74 16.22
N GLU A 323 -1.40 -25.70 16.68
CA GLU A 323 -1.98 -24.59 17.45
C GLU A 323 -3.02 -23.80 16.63
N TYR A 324 -2.83 -23.70 15.32
CA TYR A 324 -3.73 -22.98 14.45
C TYR A 324 -4.75 -23.87 13.74
N SER A 325 -4.63 -25.19 13.82
CA SER A 325 -5.50 -26.15 13.10
C SER A 325 -6.98 -26.05 13.47
N THR A 326 -7.29 -25.48 14.65
CA THR A 326 -8.68 -25.21 15.09
C THR A 326 -9.23 -23.89 14.57
N VAL A 327 -8.38 -23.02 14.00
CA VAL A 327 -8.74 -21.66 13.59
C VAL A 327 -8.79 -21.56 12.07
N LEU A 328 -7.86 -22.22 11.36
CA LEU A 328 -7.76 -22.19 9.90
C LEU A 328 -7.45 -23.58 9.34
N ASP A 329 -7.76 -23.76 8.07
CA ASP A 329 -7.32 -24.93 7.31
C ASP A 329 -5.82 -24.81 6.98
N VAL A 330 -5.00 -25.49 7.79
CA VAL A 330 -3.54 -25.50 7.65
C VAL A 330 -3.10 -26.13 6.33
N ASP A 331 -3.89 -27.07 5.78
CA ASP A 331 -3.63 -27.73 4.49
C ASP A 331 -3.79 -26.78 3.28
N SER A 332 -4.39 -25.63 3.48
CA SER A 332 -4.50 -24.58 2.45
C SER A 332 -3.20 -23.81 2.24
N LEU A 333 -2.21 -23.95 3.12
CA LEU A 333 -0.91 -23.27 3.04
C LEU A 333 0.08 -24.07 2.19
N GLY A 334 1.02 -23.39 1.54
CA GLY A 334 2.12 -24.05 0.84
C GLY A 334 3.11 -24.72 1.79
N GLY A 335 3.48 -24.04 2.86
CA GLY A 335 4.44 -24.56 3.84
C GLY A 335 4.29 -23.98 5.24
N ILE A 336 4.86 -24.67 6.21
CA ILE A 336 4.94 -24.25 7.62
C ILE A 336 6.41 -24.26 8.02
N CYS A 337 6.97 -23.10 8.37
CA CYS A 337 8.27 -23.02 8.97
C CYS A 337 8.14 -23.21 10.48
N SER A 338 8.77 -24.24 11.03
CA SER A 338 8.73 -24.55 12.45
C SER A 338 9.29 -23.41 13.30
N LYS A 339 9.01 -23.42 14.57
CA LYS A 339 9.71 -22.58 15.54
C LYS A 339 11.22 -22.80 15.43
N GLY A 340 12.02 -21.74 15.65
CA GLY A 340 13.48 -21.85 15.60
C GLY A 340 14.00 -22.82 16.67
N LEU A 341 14.67 -23.88 16.24
CA LEU A 341 15.15 -24.98 17.10
C LEU A 341 16.63 -24.84 17.38
N THR A 342 17.02 -25.06 18.64
CA THR A 342 18.42 -25.21 19.05
C THR A 342 18.68 -26.65 19.46
N LEU A 343 19.95 -27.06 19.50
CA LEU A 343 20.32 -28.46 19.76
C LEU A 343 19.69 -28.98 21.06
N ASP A 344 19.85 -28.24 22.17
CA ASP A 344 19.44 -28.65 23.51
C ASP A 344 18.17 -27.98 24.03
N GLY A 345 17.51 -27.18 23.20
CA GLY A 345 16.39 -26.35 23.65
C GLY A 345 16.82 -25.05 24.34
N GLN A 346 15.84 -24.17 24.59
CA GLN A 346 16.09 -22.90 25.23
C GLN A 346 14.83 -22.34 25.90
N PRO A 347 14.92 -21.79 27.13
CA PRO A 347 13.76 -21.28 27.87
C PRO A 347 13.27 -19.91 27.40
N GLY A 348 14.00 -19.25 26.47
CA GLY A 348 13.69 -17.89 26.05
C GLY A 348 14.22 -16.81 26.99
N ASN A 349 13.87 -15.56 26.71
CA ASN A 349 14.23 -14.40 27.52
C ASN A 349 13.25 -14.19 28.68
N PHE A 350 13.70 -13.55 29.75
CA PHE A 350 12.87 -13.18 30.88
C PHE A 350 12.23 -11.80 30.69
N GLY A 351 11.30 -11.45 31.61
CA GLY A 351 10.64 -10.15 31.63
C GLY A 351 9.63 -9.92 30.51
N VAL A 352 9.51 -8.67 30.07
CA VAL A 352 8.62 -8.28 28.97
C VAL A 352 9.15 -8.84 27.67
N ARG A 353 8.31 -9.55 26.93
CA ARG A 353 8.68 -10.19 25.66
C ARG A 353 8.03 -9.58 24.42
N LEU A 354 6.95 -8.81 24.61
CA LEU A 354 6.16 -8.23 23.52
C LEU A 354 5.76 -6.80 23.87
N ILE A 355 5.91 -5.89 22.92
CA ILE A 355 5.40 -4.51 22.97
C ILE A 355 4.80 -4.17 21.62
N GLU A 356 3.53 -3.76 21.64
CA GLU A 356 2.85 -3.26 20.45
C GLU A 356 3.32 -1.83 20.11
N THR A 357 3.42 -1.55 18.83
CA THR A 357 3.71 -0.22 18.29
C THR A 357 2.71 0.10 17.18
N PRO A 358 2.55 1.37 16.77
CA PRO A 358 1.75 1.67 15.60
C PRO A 358 2.18 0.83 14.39
N MET A 359 1.25 0.00 13.86
CA MET A 359 1.45 -0.88 12.70
C MET A 359 2.59 -1.90 12.84
N GLY A 360 2.97 -2.27 14.08
CA GLY A 360 4.05 -3.22 14.29
C GLY A 360 4.10 -3.81 15.69
N LEU A 361 5.07 -4.70 15.89
CA LEU A 361 5.32 -5.42 17.13
C LEU A 361 6.82 -5.54 17.40
N ILE A 362 7.24 -5.19 18.60
CA ILE A 362 8.60 -5.46 19.08
C ILE A 362 8.57 -6.72 19.93
N ASN A 363 9.44 -7.69 19.65
CA ASN A 363 9.51 -8.96 20.37
C ASN A 363 10.91 -9.28 20.88
N SER A 364 10.97 -9.93 22.04
CA SER A 364 12.19 -10.44 22.67
C SER A 364 11.94 -11.85 23.22
N ILE A 365 11.57 -12.79 22.35
CA ILE A 365 11.23 -14.17 22.75
C ILE A 365 12.47 -14.96 23.19
N GLY A 366 13.60 -14.77 22.52
CA GLY A 366 14.87 -15.42 22.86
C GLY A 366 14.95 -16.88 22.43
N LEU A 367 14.34 -17.25 21.30
CA LEU A 367 14.35 -18.61 20.74
C LEU A 367 13.86 -19.69 21.72
N GLU A 368 12.81 -19.42 22.49
CA GLU A 368 12.20 -20.48 23.31
C GLU A 368 11.80 -21.67 22.44
N ASN A 369 12.34 -22.84 22.73
CA ASN A 369 12.09 -24.08 22.00
C ASN A 369 12.46 -25.31 22.82
N PRO A 370 11.88 -26.49 22.51
CA PRO A 370 12.12 -27.71 23.28
C PRO A 370 13.43 -28.45 22.93
N GLY A 371 14.17 -28.01 21.92
CA GLY A 371 15.33 -28.70 21.39
C GLY A 371 14.99 -29.66 20.24
N ILE A 372 16.03 -29.95 19.41
CA ILE A 372 15.86 -30.73 18.18
C ILE A 372 15.39 -32.17 18.44
N LYS A 373 15.90 -32.83 19.48
CA LYS A 373 15.51 -34.24 19.78
C LYS A 373 14.03 -34.31 20.13
N HIS A 374 13.57 -33.45 21.04
CA HIS A 374 12.16 -33.39 21.41
C HIS A 374 11.26 -33.07 20.21
N PHE A 375 11.69 -32.13 19.36
CA PHE A 375 10.96 -31.77 18.15
C PHE A 375 10.82 -32.97 17.20
N ILE A 376 11.89 -33.72 16.97
CA ILE A 376 11.87 -34.89 16.07
C ILE A 376 10.90 -35.97 16.60
N GLU A 377 10.88 -36.17 17.91
CA GLU A 377 10.09 -37.23 18.53
C GLU A 377 8.59 -36.86 18.68
N ASN A 378 8.27 -35.58 18.92
CA ASN A 378 6.92 -35.18 19.32
C ASN A 378 6.22 -34.27 18.30
N GLU A 379 6.90 -33.25 17.77
CA GLU A 379 6.27 -32.22 16.94
C GLU A 379 6.33 -32.52 15.44
N LEU A 380 7.47 -32.99 14.96
CA LEU A 380 7.66 -33.28 13.52
C LEU A 380 6.64 -34.29 12.97
N PRO A 381 6.31 -35.39 13.68
CA PRO A 381 5.30 -36.34 13.22
C PRO A 381 3.89 -35.72 13.12
N LEU A 382 3.59 -34.69 13.94
CA LEU A 382 2.32 -33.97 13.89
C LEU A 382 2.31 -33.01 12.69
N MET A 383 3.37 -32.25 12.47
CA MET A 383 3.52 -31.36 11.32
C MET A 383 3.41 -32.09 9.99
N GLN A 384 3.96 -33.32 9.92
CA GLN A 384 3.95 -34.15 8.68
C GLN A 384 2.56 -34.73 8.34
N LYS A 385 1.58 -34.62 9.23
CA LYS A 385 0.18 -34.98 8.91
C LYS A 385 -0.50 -33.94 8.01
N PHE A 386 -0.01 -32.70 7.99
CA PHE A 386 -0.53 -31.66 7.12
C PHE A 386 0.00 -31.84 5.68
N LYS A 387 -0.81 -31.41 4.69
CA LYS A 387 -0.38 -31.32 3.29
C LYS A 387 0.63 -30.20 3.06
N ALA A 388 0.52 -29.13 3.86
CA ALA A 388 1.50 -28.05 3.90
C ALA A 388 2.88 -28.60 4.22
N LYS A 389 3.90 -28.25 3.43
CA LYS A 389 5.25 -28.79 3.59
C LYS A 389 5.93 -28.26 4.84
N THR A 390 6.54 -29.16 5.61
CA THR A 390 7.30 -28.79 6.80
C THR A 390 8.67 -28.24 6.42
N ILE A 391 8.97 -27.02 6.86
CA ILE A 391 10.30 -26.39 6.77
C ILE A 391 10.85 -26.30 8.18
N VAL A 392 11.95 -26.96 8.48
CA VAL A 392 12.51 -26.98 9.84
C VAL A 392 13.49 -25.83 10.06
N ASN A 393 13.15 -24.88 10.93
CA ASN A 393 14.02 -23.74 11.22
C ASN A 393 15.10 -24.15 12.24
N LEU A 394 16.34 -24.20 11.79
CA LEU A 394 17.51 -24.57 12.58
C LEU A 394 18.27 -23.32 13.03
N SER A 395 18.41 -23.13 14.33
CA SER A 395 19.23 -22.11 14.98
C SER A 395 20.34 -22.72 15.83
N GLY A 396 21.40 -21.99 16.11
CA GLY A 396 22.52 -22.48 16.92
C GLY A 396 23.24 -21.35 17.67
N LYS A 397 23.98 -21.73 18.71
CA LYS A 397 24.81 -20.82 19.52
C LYS A 397 26.28 -20.85 19.10
N SER A 398 26.71 -21.92 18.44
CA SER A 398 28.05 -22.09 17.93
C SER A 398 28.02 -22.88 16.61
N LEU A 399 29.12 -22.92 15.88
CA LEU A 399 29.23 -23.70 14.65
C LEU A 399 28.92 -25.18 14.86
N GLU A 400 29.41 -25.73 15.98
CA GLU A 400 29.21 -27.13 16.36
C GLU A 400 27.73 -27.45 16.56
N THR A 401 26.98 -26.57 17.25
CA THR A 401 25.56 -26.79 17.50
C THR A 401 24.71 -26.74 16.23
N TYR A 402 25.08 -25.91 15.23
CA TYR A 402 24.46 -25.90 13.91
C TYR A 402 24.72 -27.22 13.18
N VAL A 403 25.98 -27.68 13.17
CA VAL A 403 26.39 -28.91 12.49
C VAL A 403 25.72 -30.14 13.09
N GLU A 404 25.72 -30.28 14.41
CA GLU A 404 25.08 -31.42 15.08
C GLU A 404 23.55 -31.39 14.90
N GLY A 405 22.93 -30.21 14.96
CA GLY A 405 21.50 -30.04 14.66
C GLY A 405 21.18 -30.48 13.22
N ALA A 406 21.99 -30.06 12.25
CA ALA A 406 21.80 -30.42 10.85
C ALA A 406 21.94 -31.97 10.63
N LYS A 407 22.90 -32.60 11.29
CA LYS A 407 23.08 -34.09 11.22
C LYS A 407 21.86 -34.85 11.77
N LEU A 408 21.24 -34.32 12.84
CA LEU A 408 20.02 -34.93 13.40
C LEU A 408 18.86 -34.79 12.43
N LEU A 409 18.66 -33.59 11.87
CA LEU A 409 17.59 -33.28 10.92
C LEU A 409 17.78 -34.01 9.57
N ASP A 410 19.01 -34.25 9.14
CA ASP A 410 19.29 -34.99 7.90
C ASP A 410 18.72 -36.42 7.92
N LYS A 411 18.60 -37.03 9.12
CA LYS A 411 18.04 -38.35 9.34
C LYS A 411 16.50 -38.40 9.35
N THR A 412 15.83 -37.27 9.28
CA THR A 412 14.36 -37.17 9.32
C THR A 412 13.77 -37.10 7.92
N ASP A 413 12.44 -37.21 7.80
CA ASP A 413 11.71 -37.04 6.55
C ASP A 413 11.32 -35.57 6.27
N ALA A 414 11.80 -34.61 7.08
CA ALA A 414 11.56 -33.21 6.81
C ALA A 414 12.13 -32.81 5.44
N PRO A 415 11.33 -32.19 4.54
CA PRO A 415 11.75 -31.94 3.17
C PRO A 415 12.79 -30.83 3.00
N MET A 416 12.90 -29.90 3.97
CA MET A 416 13.75 -28.72 3.88
C MET A 416 14.19 -28.21 5.26
N ILE A 417 15.40 -27.67 5.33
CA ILE A 417 15.93 -26.95 6.50
C ILE A 417 16.00 -25.45 6.17
N GLU A 418 15.43 -24.59 7.03
CA GLU A 418 15.71 -23.16 7.04
C GLU A 418 16.80 -22.86 8.08
N LEU A 419 18.00 -22.55 7.63
CA LEU A 419 19.13 -22.22 8.50
C LEU A 419 19.04 -20.77 8.96
N ASN A 420 18.74 -20.55 10.22
CA ASN A 420 18.55 -19.23 10.80
C ASN A 420 19.87 -18.71 11.40
N ILE A 421 20.60 -17.90 10.64
CA ILE A 421 21.83 -17.21 11.08
C ILE A 421 21.58 -15.77 11.50
N SER A 422 20.31 -15.37 11.71
CA SER A 422 19.88 -13.98 11.78
C SER A 422 19.18 -13.59 13.09
N CYS A 423 19.19 -14.44 14.14
CA CYS A 423 18.41 -14.18 15.35
C CYS A 423 19.02 -13.03 16.17
N PRO A 424 18.31 -11.88 16.33
CA PRO A 424 18.82 -10.72 17.07
C PRO A 424 18.78 -10.89 18.60
N ASN A 425 18.07 -11.89 19.08
CA ASN A 425 17.75 -12.06 20.51
C ASN A 425 18.67 -13.05 21.24
N VAL A 426 19.81 -13.43 20.67
CA VAL A 426 20.78 -14.35 21.23
C VAL A 426 22.13 -13.65 21.39
N LYS A 427 22.66 -13.60 22.61
CA LYS A 427 23.92 -12.88 22.95
C LYS A 427 25.17 -13.50 22.30
N ALA A 428 25.13 -14.77 21.93
CA ALA A 428 26.20 -15.47 21.23
C ALA A 428 25.60 -16.40 20.15
N GLY A 429 26.13 -16.39 18.94
CA GLY A 429 25.65 -17.26 17.85
C GLY A 429 24.94 -16.49 16.73
N GLY A 430 23.70 -16.79 16.48
CA GLY A 430 22.91 -16.41 15.30
C GLY A 430 23.19 -15.07 14.62
N MET A 431 23.05 -13.95 15.33
CA MET A 431 23.26 -12.64 14.70
C MET A 431 24.73 -12.36 14.32
N ALA A 432 25.69 -12.85 15.12
CA ALA A 432 27.11 -12.64 14.83
C ALA A 432 27.51 -13.29 13.50
N PHE A 433 26.93 -14.44 13.18
CA PHE A 433 27.21 -15.15 11.92
C PHE A 433 26.53 -14.49 10.72
N GLY A 434 25.36 -13.91 10.88
CA GLY A 434 24.59 -13.28 9.79
C GLY A 434 24.98 -11.85 9.43
N MET A 435 25.96 -11.24 10.12
CA MET A 435 26.33 -9.83 9.92
C MET A 435 27.43 -9.64 8.87
N GLU A 436 28.29 -10.64 8.67
CA GLU A 436 29.43 -10.56 7.77
C GLU A 436 29.48 -11.72 6.77
N PRO A 437 29.84 -11.49 5.49
CA PRO A 437 29.88 -12.51 4.46
C PRO A 437 30.71 -13.74 4.81
N LYS A 438 31.91 -13.57 5.35
CA LYS A 438 32.81 -14.68 5.71
C LYS A 438 32.27 -15.54 6.84
N ALA A 439 31.69 -14.91 7.87
CA ALA A 439 31.12 -15.63 9.00
C ALA A 439 29.88 -16.42 8.57
N ALA A 440 29.01 -15.83 7.74
CA ALA A 440 27.84 -16.47 7.18
C ALA A 440 28.22 -17.69 6.32
N ALA A 441 29.17 -17.51 5.40
CA ALA A 441 29.67 -18.58 4.56
C ALA A 441 30.22 -19.75 5.38
N SER A 442 31.01 -19.50 6.42
CA SER A 442 31.63 -20.56 7.24
C SER A 442 30.59 -21.48 7.91
N VAL A 443 29.46 -20.90 8.39
CA VAL A 443 28.37 -21.69 8.97
C VAL A 443 27.64 -22.50 7.90
N VAL A 444 27.33 -21.88 6.75
CA VAL A 444 26.62 -22.55 5.66
C VAL A 444 27.45 -23.69 5.09
N GLU A 445 28.76 -23.50 4.86
CA GLU A 445 29.67 -24.56 4.39
C GLU A 445 29.73 -25.75 5.37
N ALA A 446 29.80 -25.47 6.67
CA ALA A 446 29.86 -26.52 7.68
C ALA A 446 28.54 -27.28 7.77
N VAL A 447 27.40 -26.58 7.73
CA VAL A 447 26.08 -27.21 7.71
C VAL A 447 25.83 -27.96 6.42
N ARG A 448 26.26 -27.44 5.26
CA ARG A 448 26.15 -28.11 3.96
C ARG A 448 26.86 -29.46 3.93
N LYS A 449 28.01 -29.57 4.60
CA LYS A 449 28.74 -30.85 4.75
C LYS A 449 28.00 -31.84 5.67
N ALA A 450 27.15 -31.37 6.54
CA ALA A 450 26.42 -32.15 7.55
C ALA A 450 25.04 -32.65 7.06
N THR A 451 24.48 -32.09 6.00
CA THR A 451 23.16 -32.45 5.48
C THR A 451 23.13 -32.45 3.95
N LYS A 452 22.32 -33.34 3.37
CA LYS A 452 22.01 -33.35 1.92
C LYS A 452 20.64 -32.71 1.61
N LYS A 453 19.87 -32.36 2.64
CA LYS A 453 18.55 -31.74 2.47
C LYS A 453 18.65 -30.38 1.78
N PRO A 454 17.60 -29.95 1.05
CA PRO A 454 17.45 -28.60 0.60
C PRO A 454 17.67 -27.61 1.76
N LEU A 455 18.59 -26.65 1.56
CA LEU A 455 19.05 -25.71 2.58
C LEU A 455 18.67 -24.28 2.19
N MET A 456 17.65 -23.72 2.81
CA MET A 456 17.28 -22.30 2.74
C MET A 456 17.99 -21.54 3.85
N VAL A 457 18.58 -20.39 3.57
CA VAL A 457 19.32 -19.60 4.58
C VAL A 457 18.54 -18.30 4.87
N LYS A 458 18.16 -18.10 6.14
CA LYS A 458 17.43 -16.91 6.59
C LYS A 458 18.37 -15.80 7.01
N LEU A 459 18.29 -14.66 6.31
CA LEU A 459 19.17 -13.53 6.48
C LEU A 459 18.64 -12.47 7.44
N SER A 460 19.58 -11.75 8.06
CA SER A 460 19.30 -10.61 8.92
C SER A 460 19.14 -9.31 8.11
N PRO A 461 18.10 -8.50 8.35
CA PRO A 461 18.01 -7.17 7.75
C PRO A 461 19.03 -6.18 8.32
N ASN A 462 19.70 -6.55 9.41
CA ASN A 462 20.62 -5.68 10.13
C ASN A 462 22.08 -5.81 9.63
N ALA A 463 22.33 -6.71 8.65
CA ALA A 463 23.65 -6.85 8.02
C ALA A 463 24.01 -5.59 7.22
N PRO A 464 25.18 -4.99 7.44
CA PRO A 464 25.61 -3.81 6.69
C PRO A 464 25.74 -4.06 5.19
N ASP A 465 26.20 -5.26 4.81
CA ASP A 465 26.29 -5.73 3.43
C ASP A 465 25.43 -6.97 3.22
N LEU A 466 24.13 -6.75 3.13
CA LEU A 466 23.16 -7.84 2.95
C LEU A 466 23.40 -8.62 1.65
N ILE A 467 23.71 -7.94 0.55
CA ILE A 467 23.95 -8.58 -0.74
C ILE A 467 25.23 -9.40 -0.72
N GLY A 468 26.30 -8.89 -0.12
CA GLY A 468 27.53 -9.65 0.08
C GLY A 468 27.33 -10.89 0.93
N VAL A 469 26.53 -10.81 2.02
CA VAL A 469 26.14 -11.98 2.83
C VAL A 469 25.34 -12.97 1.99
N ALA A 470 24.35 -12.52 1.22
CA ALA A 470 23.53 -13.38 0.37
C ALA A 470 24.37 -14.13 -0.69
N MET A 471 25.29 -13.45 -1.36
CA MET A 471 26.20 -14.09 -2.33
C MET A 471 27.16 -15.05 -1.67
N ALA A 472 27.66 -14.72 -0.48
CA ALA A 472 28.55 -15.60 0.27
C ALA A 472 27.87 -16.90 0.70
N VAL A 473 26.63 -16.84 1.23
CA VAL A 473 25.87 -18.04 1.61
C VAL A 473 25.45 -18.86 0.40
N LYS A 474 25.08 -18.23 -0.73
CA LYS A 474 24.85 -18.94 -2.00
C LYS A 474 26.07 -19.73 -2.42
N ASN A 475 27.24 -19.10 -2.46
CA ASN A 475 28.48 -19.74 -2.87
C ASN A 475 28.94 -20.82 -1.88
N ALA A 476 28.54 -20.74 -0.62
CA ALA A 476 28.79 -21.73 0.43
C ALA A 476 27.87 -22.96 0.36
N GLY A 477 26.89 -22.97 -0.55
CA GLY A 477 26.01 -24.13 -0.80
C GLY A 477 24.60 -24.00 -0.27
N ALA A 478 24.10 -22.75 -0.08
CA ALA A 478 22.68 -22.53 0.11
C ALA A 478 21.91 -22.81 -1.20
N ASP A 479 20.77 -23.50 -1.09
CA ASP A 479 19.90 -23.84 -2.22
C ASP A 479 18.77 -22.81 -2.39
N ALA A 480 18.47 -22.00 -1.35
CA ALA A 480 17.52 -20.89 -1.36
C ALA A 480 17.90 -19.87 -0.28
N ILE A 481 17.35 -18.66 -0.40
CA ILE A 481 17.51 -17.59 0.61
C ILE A 481 16.15 -17.09 1.04
N SER A 482 15.92 -16.97 2.36
CA SER A 482 14.77 -16.25 2.93
C SER A 482 15.22 -14.95 3.58
N LEU A 483 14.50 -13.85 3.31
CA LEU A 483 14.72 -12.55 3.93
C LEU A 483 13.44 -11.71 3.96
N VAL A 484 13.21 -10.99 5.07
CA VAL A 484 14.16 -10.69 6.14
C VAL A 484 13.65 -11.20 7.49
N ASN A 485 14.58 -11.44 8.44
CA ASN A 485 14.22 -11.57 9.85
C ASN A 485 13.83 -10.20 10.41
N THR A 486 13.64 -10.06 11.74
CA THR A 486 13.19 -8.83 12.39
C THR A 486 14.28 -7.75 12.43
N PHE A 487 13.87 -6.48 12.31
CA PHE A 487 14.74 -5.32 12.47
C PHE A 487 15.05 -5.07 13.95
N GLN A 488 16.24 -4.58 14.27
CA GLN A 488 16.54 -4.18 15.63
C GLN A 488 15.78 -2.90 16.01
N ALA A 489 15.13 -2.94 17.19
CA ALA A 489 14.42 -1.83 17.78
C ALA A 489 14.59 -1.83 19.31
N THR A 490 14.13 -0.79 19.97
CA THR A 490 14.03 -0.71 21.43
C THR A 490 12.75 0.02 21.83
N ALA A 491 12.33 -0.17 23.08
CA ALA A 491 11.30 0.61 23.73
C ALA A 491 11.79 1.06 25.12
N ILE A 492 11.42 2.27 25.52
CA ILE A 492 11.78 2.86 26.81
C ILE A 492 10.50 3.10 27.61
N ASN A 493 10.50 2.63 28.84
CA ASN A 493 9.45 2.95 29.81
C ASN A 493 9.70 4.36 30.34
N ILE A 494 8.81 5.30 30.00
CA ILE A 494 8.96 6.72 30.37
C ILE A 494 8.82 6.97 31.88
N GLU A 495 8.09 6.10 32.60
CA GLU A 495 7.93 6.24 34.04
C GLU A 495 9.20 5.85 34.82
N THR A 496 9.92 4.86 34.32
CA THR A 496 11.15 4.38 34.97
C THR A 496 12.44 4.91 34.33
N GLY A 497 12.35 5.47 33.13
CA GLY A 497 13.51 5.91 32.32
C GLY A 497 14.42 4.75 31.87
N ARG A 498 13.92 3.50 31.86
CA ARG A 498 14.71 2.29 31.53
C ARG A 498 14.19 1.60 30.28
N PRO A 499 15.08 0.88 29.55
CA PRO A 499 14.62 -0.02 28.48
C PRO A 499 13.61 -1.02 28.99
N CYS A 500 12.57 -1.29 28.18
CA CYS A 500 11.50 -2.22 28.53
C CYS A 500 11.95 -3.69 28.45
N PHE A 501 12.90 -4.01 27.58
CA PHE A 501 13.41 -5.36 27.38
C PHE A 501 14.73 -5.55 28.11
N GLU A 502 14.92 -6.74 28.72
CA GLU A 502 16.16 -7.11 29.41
C GLU A 502 17.40 -6.99 28.50
N ASN A 503 17.27 -7.38 27.23
CA ASN A 503 18.34 -7.31 26.22
C ASN A 503 18.47 -5.91 25.57
N ILE A 504 17.75 -4.89 26.05
CA ILE A 504 17.70 -3.52 25.53
C ILE A 504 17.16 -3.49 24.10
N ARG A 505 17.74 -4.30 23.21
CA ARG A 505 17.36 -4.42 21.79
C ARG A 505 16.49 -5.65 21.58
N ALA A 506 15.47 -5.52 20.72
CA ALA A 506 14.52 -6.56 20.40
C ALA A 506 14.17 -6.52 18.90
N GLY A 507 13.44 -7.50 18.40
CA GLY A 507 13.10 -7.61 16.99
C GLY A 507 11.81 -6.87 16.65
N PHE A 508 11.83 -5.95 15.70
CA PHE A 508 10.67 -5.23 15.18
C PHE A 508 10.14 -5.86 13.90
N SER A 509 8.83 -6.05 13.83
CA SER A 509 8.11 -6.70 12.73
C SER A 509 6.71 -6.09 12.55
N GLY A 510 5.95 -6.57 11.58
CA GLY A 510 4.59 -6.11 11.26
C GLY A 510 4.53 -5.20 10.03
N PRO A 511 3.35 -4.69 9.65
CA PRO A 511 3.15 -3.94 8.41
C PRO A 511 4.08 -2.74 8.21
N ALA A 512 4.53 -2.11 9.29
CA ALA A 512 5.44 -0.95 9.23
C ALA A 512 6.79 -1.25 8.57
N VAL A 513 7.28 -2.50 8.61
CA VAL A 513 8.58 -2.87 8.01
C VAL A 513 8.47 -3.26 6.53
N LYS A 514 7.25 -3.46 5.98
CA LYS A 514 7.06 -3.94 4.60
C LYS A 514 7.87 -3.18 3.55
N PRO A 515 7.84 -1.86 3.47
CA PRO A 515 8.54 -1.15 2.39
C PRO A 515 10.06 -1.33 2.44
N ILE A 516 10.62 -1.52 3.63
CA ILE A 516 12.07 -1.74 3.81
C ILE A 516 12.40 -3.19 3.41
N ALA A 517 11.61 -4.16 3.88
CA ALA A 517 11.80 -5.57 3.54
C ALA A 517 11.62 -5.82 2.03
N LEU A 518 10.59 -5.23 1.41
CA LEU A 518 10.35 -5.32 -0.03
C LEU A 518 11.53 -4.79 -0.85
N ARG A 519 12.10 -3.63 -0.47
CA ARG A 519 13.31 -3.10 -1.11
C ARG A 519 14.48 -4.07 -0.99
N MET A 520 14.70 -4.66 0.18
CA MET A 520 15.80 -5.62 0.38
C MET A 520 15.64 -6.88 -0.50
N VAL A 521 14.41 -7.39 -0.62
CA VAL A 521 14.10 -8.52 -1.53
C VAL A 521 14.32 -8.11 -2.98
N TYR A 522 13.86 -6.94 -3.38
CA TYR A 522 14.06 -6.38 -4.73
C TYR A 522 15.55 -6.28 -5.08
N ASP A 523 16.36 -5.68 -4.19
CA ASP A 523 17.81 -5.50 -4.39
C ASP A 523 18.52 -6.86 -4.53
N LEU A 524 18.13 -7.86 -3.72
CA LEU A 524 18.69 -9.21 -3.82
C LEU A 524 18.27 -9.92 -5.12
N CYS A 525 17.01 -9.86 -5.49
CA CYS A 525 16.53 -10.47 -6.74
C CYS A 525 17.18 -9.79 -7.97
N LEU A 526 17.37 -8.48 -7.94
CA LEU A 526 18.12 -7.76 -8.97
C LEU A 526 19.58 -8.24 -9.06
N ALA A 527 20.22 -8.50 -7.91
CA ALA A 527 21.57 -9.04 -7.87
C ALA A 527 21.63 -10.49 -8.38
N MET A 528 20.65 -11.33 -8.01
CA MET A 528 20.52 -12.69 -8.54
C MET A 528 20.32 -12.72 -10.06
N ASN A 529 19.54 -11.78 -10.62
CA ASN A 529 19.30 -11.71 -12.06
C ASN A 529 20.55 -11.35 -12.88
N LYS A 530 21.59 -10.79 -12.26
CA LYS A 530 22.88 -10.55 -12.92
C LYS A 530 23.71 -11.83 -13.08
N LEU A 531 23.37 -12.89 -12.36
CA LEU A 531 24.04 -14.18 -12.48
C LEU A 531 23.50 -14.98 -13.67
N PRO A 532 24.29 -15.92 -14.24
CA PRO A 532 23.77 -16.92 -15.17
C PRO A 532 22.58 -17.66 -14.57
N GLU A 533 21.60 -18.04 -15.38
CA GLU A 533 20.35 -18.64 -14.92
C GLU A 533 20.56 -19.88 -14.04
N ASN A 534 21.50 -20.74 -14.43
CA ASN A 534 21.87 -21.97 -13.71
C ASN A 534 22.59 -21.73 -12.38
N GLU A 535 22.98 -20.49 -12.08
CA GLU A 535 23.60 -20.10 -10.82
C GLU A 535 22.63 -19.38 -9.88
N ARG A 536 21.43 -19.02 -10.35
CA ARG A 536 20.43 -18.35 -9.55
C ARG A 536 19.77 -19.30 -8.58
N ILE A 537 19.55 -18.86 -7.35
CA ILE A 537 18.80 -19.60 -6.35
C ILE A 537 17.51 -18.83 -5.96
N PRO A 538 16.43 -19.54 -5.61
CA PRO A 538 15.18 -18.92 -5.23
C PRO A 538 15.31 -18.01 -4.02
N VAL A 539 14.55 -16.91 -4.02
CA VAL A 539 14.42 -15.97 -2.91
C VAL A 539 13.02 -16.06 -2.34
N VAL A 540 12.91 -16.28 -1.04
CA VAL A 540 11.63 -16.25 -0.29
C VAL A 540 11.55 -14.95 0.49
N GLY A 541 10.52 -14.15 0.19
CA GLY A 541 10.37 -12.82 0.77
C GLY A 541 9.53 -12.83 2.05
N LEU A 542 9.97 -12.13 3.09
CA LEU A 542 9.19 -11.92 4.30
C LEU A 542 9.46 -10.55 4.94
N GLY A 543 8.49 -10.09 5.73
CA GLY A 543 8.57 -8.82 6.45
C GLY A 543 7.41 -7.87 6.11
N GLY A 544 6.43 -7.81 6.99
CA GLY A 544 5.29 -6.91 6.93
C GLY A 544 4.20 -7.28 5.93
N ILE A 545 4.21 -8.48 5.37
CA ILE A 545 3.17 -9.00 4.49
C ILE A 545 1.91 -9.27 5.33
N SER A 546 0.80 -8.62 4.99
CA SER A 546 -0.46 -8.68 5.74
C SER A 546 -1.70 -8.93 4.87
N CYS A 547 -1.58 -8.80 3.56
CA CYS A 547 -2.65 -9.01 2.60
C CYS A 547 -2.11 -9.54 1.27
N TRP A 548 -2.99 -9.99 0.38
CA TRP A 548 -2.59 -10.55 -0.91
C TRP A 548 -1.86 -9.54 -1.82
N GLN A 549 -2.18 -8.24 -1.70
CA GLN A 549 -1.49 -7.19 -2.44
C GLN A 549 -0.01 -7.13 -2.08
N ASP A 550 0.30 -7.27 -0.78
CA ASP A 550 1.67 -7.29 -0.32
C ASP A 550 2.42 -8.49 -0.91
N ALA A 551 1.82 -9.69 -0.90
CA ALA A 551 2.41 -10.89 -1.50
C ALA A 551 2.66 -10.71 -3.01
N VAL A 552 1.73 -10.09 -3.74
CA VAL A 552 1.91 -9.74 -5.17
C VAL A 552 3.11 -8.81 -5.36
N GLU A 553 3.27 -7.78 -4.53
CA GLU A 553 4.41 -6.86 -4.61
C GLU A 553 5.75 -7.61 -4.44
N PHE A 554 5.84 -8.53 -3.46
CA PHE A 554 7.05 -9.34 -3.26
C PHE A 554 7.34 -10.28 -4.43
N ILE A 555 6.32 -10.91 -5.01
CA ILE A 555 6.48 -11.77 -6.18
C ILE A 555 6.89 -10.93 -7.41
N MET A 556 6.30 -9.76 -7.62
CA MET A 556 6.71 -8.83 -8.68
C MET A 556 8.15 -8.32 -8.49
N ALA A 557 8.62 -8.21 -7.24
CA ALA A 557 10.01 -7.90 -6.90
C ALA A 557 10.97 -9.10 -7.07
N GLY A 558 10.47 -10.26 -7.53
CA GLY A 558 11.28 -11.43 -7.86
C GLY A 558 11.23 -12.56 -6.82
N ALA A 559 10.52 -12.42 -5.72
CA ALA A 559 10.38 -13.51 -4.75
C ALA A 559 9.67 -14.72 -5.37
N SER A 560 10.19 -15.92 -5.09
CA SER A 560 9.58 -17.18 -5.52
C SER A 560 8.44 -17.61 -4.61
N ALA A 561 8.50 -17.24 -3.34
CA ALA A 561 7.46 -17.47 -2.33
C ALA A 561 7.52 -16.37 -1.27
N VAL A 562 6.56 -16.35 -0.36
CA VAL A 562 6.48 -15.41 0.75
C VAL A 562 6.24 -16.13 2.07
N GLU A 563 6.86 -15.63 3.16
CA GLU A 563 6.53 -16.05 4.51
C GLU A 563 5.72 -14.96 5.23
N VAL A 564 4.63 -15.37 5.87
CA VAL A 564 3.74 -14.50 6.64
C VAL A 564 3.91 -14.77 8.12
N GLY A 565 4.23 -13.74 8.89
CA GLY A 565 4.47 -13.85 10.32
C GLY A 565 3.46 -13.06 11.15
N THR A 566 3.84 -11.89 11.63
CA THR A 566 3.10 -11.03 12.59
C THR A 566 1.65 -10.75 12.20
N ALA A 567 1.31 -10.79 10.93
CA ALA A 567 -0.06 -10.57 10.44
C ALA A 567 -1.07 -11.56 11.04
N THR A 568 -0.64 -12.81 11.35
CA THR A 568 -1.50 -13.84 11.95
C THR A 568 -1.96 -13.51 13.37
N PHE A 569 -1.26 -12.64 14.08
CA PHE A 569 -1.66 -12.21 15.42
C PHE A 569 -2.86 -11.26 15.39
N GLY A 570 -2.95 -10.41 14.37
CA GLY A 570 -4.09 -9.51 14.16
C GLY A 570 -5.24 -10.14 13.37
N ASN A 571 -4.90 -10.98 12.39
CA ASN A 571 -5.86 -11.75 11.59
C ASN A 571 -5.36 -13.18 11.41
N PRO A 572 -5.86 -14.14 12.20
CA PRO A 572 -5.45 -15.55 12.08
C PRO A 572 -5.68 -16.15 10.68
N LEU A 573 -6.64 -15.62 9.92
CA LEU A 573 -6.96 -16.05 8.55
C LEU A 573 -6.11 -15.37 7.47
N ALA A 574 -5.20 -14.46 7.83
CA ALA A 574 -4.43 -13.66 6.86
C ALA A 574 -3.80 -14.51 5.75
N MET A 575 -3.19 -15.64 6.08
CA MET A 575 -2.51 -16.49 5.09
C MET A 575 -3.48 -17.13 4.10
N THR A 576 -4.61 -17.65 4.57
CA THR A 576 -5.64 -18.25 3.70
C THR A 576 -6.29 -17.21 2.80
N GLU A 577 -6.51 -15.99 3.33
CA GLU A 577 -6.98 -14.84 2.56
C GLU A 577 -5.96 -14.38 1.51
N ILE A 578 -4.66 -14.46 1.82
CA ILE A 578 -3.57 -14.15 0.87
C ILE A 578 -3.57 -15.18 -0.27
N VAL A 579 -3.66 -16.48 0.02
CA VAL A 579 -3.74 -17.53 -1.02
C VAL A 579 -4.93 -17.31 -1.94
N LYS A 580 -6.12 -17.06 -1.36
CA LYS A 580 -7.33 -16.75 -2.13
C LYS A 580 -7.16 -15.50 -2.99
N GLY A 581 -6.66 -14.41 -2.39
CA GLY A 581 -6.49 -13.14 -3.09
C GLY A 581 -5.46 -13.20 -4.22
N LEU A 582 -4.38 -14.01 -4.09
CA LEU A 582 -3.44 -14.31 -5.17
C LEU A 582 -4.14 -15.02 -6.32
N ARG A 583 -4.94 -16.05 -6.04
CA ARG A 583 -5.71 -16.79 -7.04
C ARG A 583 -6.66 -15.86 -7.81
N ASP A 584 -7.44 -15.06 -7.09
CA ASP A 584 -8.39 -14.12 -7.67
C ASP A 584 -7.67 -13.04 -8.53
N PHE A 585 -6.53 -12.54 -8.06
CA PHE A 585 -5.69 -11.58 -8.79
C PHE A 585 -5.18 -12.19 -10.09
N MET A 586 -4.62 -13.40 -10.06
CA MET A 586 -4.08 -14.09 -11.23
C MET A 586 -5.18 -14.37 -12.25
N ALA A 587 -6.33 -14.91 -11.82
CA ALA A 587 -7.48 -15.16 -12.69
C ALA A 587 -7.95 -13.88 -13.39
N LYS A 588 -8.10 -12.78 -12.64
CA LYS A 588 -8.50 -11.47 -13.19
C LYS A 588 -7.49 -10.88 -14.16
N LYS A 589 -6.19 -11.18 -13.98
CA LYS A 589 -5.10 -10.69 -14.85
C LYS A 589 -4.76 -11.62 -16.00
N GLY A 590 -5.38 -12.81 -16.08
CA GLY A 590 -5.07 -13.80 -17.08
C GLY A 590 -3.71 -14.48 -16.90
N TYR A 591 -3.20 -14.54 -15.66
CA TYR A 591 -1.97 -15.23 -15.31
C TYR A 591 -2.28 -16.70 -15.00
N LYS A 592 -1.59 -17.61 -15.68
CA LYS A 592 -1.76 -19.05 -15.47
C LYS A 592 -0.85 -19.59 -14.38
N THR A 593 0.34 -19.03 -14.24
CA THR A 593 1.34 -19.38 -13.24
C THR A 593 1.93 -18.13 -12.60
N LEU A 594 2.64 -18.28 -11.49
CA LEU A 594 3.34 -17.17 -10.84
C LEU A 594 4.46 -16.59 -11.72
N ASP A 595 5.05 -17.39 -12.60
CA ASP A 595 6.11 -16.96 -13.51
C ASP A 595 5.61 -15.93 -14.55
N ASP A 596 4.31 -15.85 -14.80
CA ASP A 596 3.72 -14.86 -15.67
C ASP A 596 3.93 -13.41 -15.19
N PHE A 597 4.20 -13.22 -13.90
CA PHE A 597 4.42 -11.88 -13.32
C PHE A 597 5.56 -11.81 -12.30
N ARG A 598 6.21 -12.94 -11.96
CA ARG A 598 7.37 -12.93 -11.06
C ARG A 598 8.50 -12.08 -11.65
N GLY A 599 9.04 -11.18 -10.83
CA GLY A 599 10.16 -10.32 -11.24
C GLY A 599 9.83 -9.26 -12.31
N CYS A 600 8.56 -9.06 -12.64
CA CYS A 600 8.17 -8.07 -13.64
C CYS A 600 8.46 -6.60 -13.24
N ALA A 601 8.82 -6.38 -11.98
CA ALA A 601 9.23 -5.07 -11.47
C ALA A 601 10.76 -4.86 -11.47
N LEU A 602 11.57 -5.88 -11.82
CA LEU A 602 13.03 -5.84 -11.83
C LEU A 602 13.61 -5.17 -13.06
#